data_2665d6a49261d9cfc55e0cb09a3ca901
#
_entry.id   2665d6a49261d9cfc55e0cb09a3ca901
#
_cell.length_a   1.000
_cell.length_b   1.000
_cell.length_c   1.000
_cell.angle_alpha   90.00
_cell.angle_beta   90.00
_cell.angle_gamma   90.00
#
_symmetry.space_group_name_H-M   'P 1'
#
loop_
_entity.id
_entity.type
_entity.pdbx_description
1 polymer ?
#
loop_
_entity_poly.entity_id
_entity_poly.type
_entity_poly.pdbx_seq_one_letter_code
_entity_poly.pdbx_strand_id
1 'polypeptide(L)'
;GLERVVNALRVIAPELPFEIHFREIQGAQQVFEMDGYRLIAYRVNHNVLCYGYSIEIDRAGKFDAVRAKEQEIPLKYWSRLQKGEQIEENGTCYTPDMVLGAPRKGIKLTYCTDTRPTQSLVENAMHADLLICEGMYGEPGKEEKAVEHKHMTFTEAAEVARKAQVSEMWLTHYSPSLNRPEEYMKTVTDIFPNAYPGKDGKTTELMFEGEAKEAS
;
A
#
# COMPACT_ATOMS: atom_id res chain seq x y z
N GLY A 1 20.28 10.04 5.17
CA GLY A 1 20.80 11.39 4.81
C GLY A 1 19.75 12.37 4.33
N LEU A 2 18.46 11.99 4.35
CA LEU A 2 17.34 12.83 3.92
C LEU A 2 17.24 14.12 4.73
N GLU A 3 17.33 14.04 6.05
CA GLU A 3 17.26 15.20 6.94
C GLU A 3 18.32 16.24 6.58
N ARG A 4 19.56 15.82 6.35
CA ARG A 4 20.65 16.72 5.95
C ARG A 4 20.36 17.43 4.63
N VAL A 5 19.84 16.72 3.64
CA VAL A 5 19.54 17.27 2.31
C VAL A 5 18.39 18.27 2.39
N VAL A 6 17.30 17.91 3.05
CA VAL A 6 16.13 18.79 3.19
C VAL A 6 16.49 20.04 3.97
N ASN A 7 17.25 19.92 5.08
CA ASN A 7 17.68 21.06 5.86
C ASN A 7 18.63 21.99 5.07
N ALA A 8 19.49 21.45 4.20
CA ALA A 8 20.31 22.26 3.31
C ALA A 8 19.47 23.04 2.29
N LEU A 9 18.45 22.43 1.70
CA LEU A 9 17.54 23.10 0.77
C LEU A 9 16.66 24.16 1.45
N ARG A 10 16.29 23.95 2.72
CA ARG A 10 15.48 24.90 3.50
C ARG A 10 16.17 26.24 3.75
N VAL A 11 17.48 26.35 3.54
CA VAL A 11 18.17 27.65 3.62
C VAL A 11 17.56 28.69 2.67
N ILE A 12 16.93 28.25 1.56
CA ILE A 12 16.26 29.12 0.59
C ILE A 12 14.93 29.68 1.16
N ALA A 13 14.24 28.90 2.00
CA ALA A 13 12.98 29.29 2.65
C ALA A 13 12.97 28.78 4.09
N PRO A 14 13.63 29.48 5.01
CA PRO A 14 13.88 28.97 6.37
C PRO A 14 12.62 28.91 7.23
N GLU A 15 11.62 29.76 6.94
CA GLU A 15 10.38 29.79 7.70
C GLU A 15 9.30 28.98 6.98
N LEU A 16 8.81 27.93 7.64
CA LEU A 16 7.69 27.11 7.18
C LEU A 16 6.54 27.21 8.19
N PRO A 17 5.28 27.24 7.73
CA PRO A 17 4.11 27.26 8.61
C PRO A 17 3.80 25.91 9.28
N PHE A 18 4.72 24.94 9.19
CA PHE A 18 4.60 23.58 9.75
C PHE A 18 5.97 23.03 10.14
N GLU A 19 5.98 22.05 11.01
CA GLU A 19 7.18 21.28 11.37
C GLU A 19 7.39 20.11 10.43
N ILE A 20 8.66 19.75 10.16
CA ILE A 20 9.05 18.57 9.40
C ILE A 20 9.68 17.57 10.35
N HIS A 21 9.05 16.41 10.51
CA HIS A 21 9.58 15.29 11.28
C HIS A 21 10.17 14.24 10.34
N PHE A 22 11.47 14.02 10.45
CA PHE A 22 12.20 13.05 9.61
C PHE A 22 12.14 11.66 10.23
N ARG A 23 11.77 10.67 9.41
CA ARG A 23 11.81 9.25 9.76
C ARG A 23 12.57 8.50 8.68
N GLU A 24 13.89 8.43 8.81
CA GLU A 24 14.75 7.71 7.86
C GLU A 24 14.55 6.19 8.02
N ILE A 25 14.36 5.50 6.89
CA ILE A 25 14.18 4.05 6.86
C ILE A 25 15.50 3.37 7.22
N GLN A 26 15.42 2.39 8.13
CA GLN A 26 16.55 1.60 8.58
C GLN A 26 16.33 0.11 8.23
N GLY A 27 17.32 -0.48 7.56
CA GLY A 27 17.25 -1.90 7.20
C GLY A 27 16.49 -2.20 5.91
N ALA A 28 16.11 -3.46 5.74
CA ALA A 28 15.46 -3.95 4.53
C ALA A 28 13.95 -3.74 4.53
N GLN A 29 13.34 -3.65 5.70
CA GLN A 29 11.92 -3.39 5.88
C GLN A 29 11.69 -2.62 7.17
N GLN A 30 10.74 -1.70 7.15
CA GLN A 30 10.34 -0.94 8.33
C GLN A 30 8.85 -0.63 8.26
N VAL A 31 8.17 -0.79 9.40
CA VAL A 31 6.78 -0.44 9.58
C VAL A 31 6.69 0.87 10.35
N PHE A 32 5.85 1.76 9.88
CA PHE A 32 5.51 3.01 10.55
C PHE A 32 4.03 2.97 10.89
N GLU A 33 3.74 2.97 12.19
CA GLU A 33 2.38 3.14 12.69
C GLU A 33 1.96 4.60 12.52
N MET A 34 0.85 4.80 11.83
CA MET A 34 0.27 6.10 11.55
C MET A 34 -1.14 6.16 12.16
N ASP A 35 -1.74 7.34 12.21
CA ASP A 35 -3.11 7.46 12.68
C ASP A 35 -4.09 6.85 11.67
N GLY A 36 -4.61 5.67 12.02
CA GLY A 36 -5.58 4.92 11.23
C GLY A 36 -5.03 4.02 10.13
N TYR A 37 -3.71 3.97 9.90
CA TYR A 37 -3.09 3.08 8.90
C TYR A 37 -1.65 2.72 9.25
N ARG A 38 -1.13 1.67 8.63
CA ARG A 38 0.30 1.34 8.63
C ARG A 38 0.93 1.67 7.29
N LEU A 39 2.13 2.24 7.33
CA LEU A 39 3.00 2.41 6.16
C LEU A 39 4.17 1.44 6.29
N ILE A 40 4.31 0.53 5.35
CA ILE A 40 5.38 -0.46 5.29
C ILE A 40 6.32 -0.07 4.16
N ALA A 41 7.56 0.28 4.52
CA ALA A 41 8.64 0.48 3.55
C ALA A 41 9.44 -0.81 3.41
N TYR A 42 9.72 -1.27 2.19
CA TYR A 42 10.49 -2.48 1.92
C TYR A 42 11.49 -2.27 0.79
N ARG A 43 12.70 -2.80 0.99
CA ARG A 43 13.79 -2.65 0.03
C ARG A 43 13.51 -3.41 -1.26
N VAL A 44 13.80 -2.74 -2.38
CA VAL A 44 13.70 -3.29 -3.73
C VAL A 44 15.05 -3.29 -4.44
N ASN A 45 15.12 -3.79 -5.67
CA ASN A 45 16.38 -3.99 -6.40
C ASN A 45 16.56 -2.96 -7.52
N HIS A 46 17.26 -1.89 -7.20
CA HIS A 46 17.65 -0.86 -8.18
C HIS A 46 19.14 -0.51 -8.05
N ASN A 47 19.66 0.38 -8.93
CA ASN A 47 21.04 0.82 -8.94
C ASN A 47 21.43 1.67 -7.73
N VAL A 48 20.46 2.34 -7.14
CA VAL A 48 20.58 3.07 -5.86
C VAL A 48 19.69 2.43 -4.82
N LEU A 49 19.82 2.83 -3.57
CA LEU A 49 18.97 2.36 -2.49
C LEU A 49 17.54 2.85 -2.73
N CYS A 50 16.64 1.90 -3.06
CA CYS A 50 15.24 2.16 -3.34
C CYS A 50 14.33 1.33 -2.44
N TYR A 51 13.14 1.87 -2.18
CA TYR A 51 12.09 1.23 -1.38
C TYR A 51 10.75 1.30 -2.12
N GLY A 52 10.00 0.21 -2.05
CA GLY A 52 8.57 0.20 -2.28
C GLY A 52 7.82 0.46 -0.97
N TYR A 53 6.55 0.78 -1.08
CA TYR A 53 5.69 1.13 0.04
C TYR A 53 4.36 0.43 -0.05
N SER A 54 3.88 -0.10 1.09
CA SER A 54 2.51 -0.56 1.22
C SER A 54 1.79 0.23 2.31
N ILE A 55 0.58 0.64 2.02
CA ILE A 55 -0.32 1.28 2.98
C ILE A 55 -1.40 0.26 3.31
N GLU A 56 -1.61 0.00 4.60
CA GLU A 56 -2.61 -0.94 5.08
C GLU A 56 -3.53 -0.27 6.09
N ILE A 57 -4.83 -0.37 5.84
CA ILE A 57 -5.89 0.09 6.74
C ILE A 57 -6.61 -1.13 7.25
N ASP A 58 -6.48 -1.41 8.55
CA ASP A 58 -7.16 -2.55 9.16
C ASP A 58 -8.65 -2.29 9.32
N ARG A 59 -9.43 -3.35 9.22
CA ARG A 59 -10.86 -3.30 9.48
C ARG A 59 -11.23 -4.20 10.63
N ALA A 60 -11.66 -3.60 11.74
CA ALA A 60 -12.13 -4.34 12.90
C ALA A 60 -13.33 -5.25 12.56
N GLY A 61 -13.51 -6.30 13.34
CA GLY A 61 -14.68 -7.15 13.29
C GLY A 61 -15.98 -6.36 13.51
N LYS A 62 -17.11 -6.94 13.09
CA LYS A 62 -18.40 -6.36 13.43
C LYS A 62 -18.64 -6.47 14.94
N PHE A 63 -19.24 -5.43 15.52
CA PHE A 63 -19.66 -5.47 16.91
C PHE A 63 -20.74 -6.55 17.11
N ASP A 64 -20.53 -7.39 18.11
CA ASP A 64 -21.41 -8.48 18.48
C ASP A 64 -22.13 -8.15 19.81
N ALA A 65 -23.33 -7.62 19.68
CA ALA A 65 -24.16 -7.22 20.86
C ALA A 65 -24.63 -8.42 21.69
N VAL A 66 -24.74 -9.60 21.08
CA VAL A 66 -25.13 -10.81 21.83
C VAL A 66 -23.97 -11.23 22.71
N ARG A 67 -22.79 -11.38 22.15
CA ARG A 67 -21.55 -11.72 22.86
C ARG A 67 -21.23 -10.69 23.96
N ALA A 68 -21.40 -9.39 23.65
CA ALA A 68 -21.19 -8.34 24.64
C ALA A 68 -22.13 -8.45 25.86
N LYS A 69 -23.39 -8.87 25.64
CA LYS A 69 -24.37 -9.14 26.71
C LYS A 69 -24.04 -10.41 27.47
N GLU A 70 -23.68 -11.49 26.79
CA GLU A 70 -23.32 -12.77 27.42
C GLU A 70 -22.09 -12.63 28.31
N GLN A 71 -21.16 -11.74 27.97
CA GLN A 71 -19.98 -11.42 28.77
C GLN A 71 -20.21 -10.30 29.78
N GLU A 72 -21.48 -9.89 29.98
CA GLU A 72 -21.90 -8.87 30.93
C GLU A 72 -21.16 -7.54 30.83
N ILE A 73 -20.75 -7.16 29.58
CA ILE A 73 -20.00 -5.93 29.34
C ILE A 73 -20.92 -4.72 29.45
N PRO A 74 -20.60 -3.74 30.33
CA PRO A 74 -21.43 -2.56 30.52
C PRO A 74 -21.63 -1.77 29.20
N LEU A 75 -22.87 -1.37 28.92
CA LEU A 75 -23.24 -0.60 27.71
C LEU A 75 -22.39 0.65 27.51
N LYS A 76 -21.95 1.30 28.58
CA LYS A 76 -21.08 2.50 28.54
C LYS A 76 -19.74 2.25 27.86
N TYR A 77 -19.29 0.98 27.74
CA TYR A 77 -18.01 0.61 27.12
C TYR A 77 -18.13 0.18 25.66
N TRP A 78 -19.32 -0.18 25.19
CA TRP A 78 -19.50 -0.77 23.87
C TRP A 78 -18.92 0.06 22.73
N SER A 79 -19.23 1.38 22.72
CA SER A 79 -18.69 2.28 21.66
C SER A 79 -17.18 2.44 21.72
N ARG A 80 -16.59 2.43 22.91
CA ARG A 80 -15.15 2.56 23.12
C ARG A 80 -14.42 1.28 22.69
N LEU A 81 -14.92 0.13 23.10
CA LEU A 81 -14.40 -1.19 22.70
C LEU A 81 -14.54 -1.41 21.19
N GLN A 82 -15.67 -0.97 20.58
CA GLN A 82 -15.85 -1.02 19.13
C GLN A 82 -14.81 -0.19 18.38
N LYS A 83 -14.32 0.90 18.98
CA LYS A 83 -13.26 1.75 18.41
C LYS A 83 -11.84 1.24 18.68
N GLY A 84 -11.70 0.07 19.32
CA GLY A 84 -10.41 -0.54 19.61
C GLY A 84 -9.79 -0.13 20.95
N GLU A 85 -10.52 0.63 21.79
CA GLU A 85 -10.00 1.00 23.11
C GLU A 85 -10.02 -0.19 24.07
N GLN A 86 -8.96 -0.33 24.88
CA GLN A 86 -8.95 -1.20 26.03
C GLN A 86 -9.34 -0.40 27.28
N ILE A 87 -10.17 -0.98 28.13
CA ILE A 87 -10.74 -0.29 29.33
C ILE A 87 -10.44 -1.11 30.56
N GLU A 88 -9.87 -0.50 31.57
CA GLU A 88 -9.68 -1.08 32.89
C GLU A 88 -10.54 -0.36 33.92
N GLU A 89 -11.42 -1.07 34.60
CA GLU A 89 -12.25 -0.53 35.68
C GLU A 89 -12.44 -1.58 36.76
N ASN A 90 -12.24 -1.18 38.02
CA ASN A 90 -12.41 -2.02 39.22
C ASN A 90 -11.62 -3.36 39.16
N GLY A 91 -10.44 -3.37 38.54
CA GLY A 91 -9.61 -4.56 38.40
C GLY A 91 -10.07 -5.52 37.27
N THR A 92 -11.08 -5.13 36.49
CA THR A 92 -11.54 -5.87 35.31
C THR A 92 -11.03 -5.16 34.05
N CYS A 93 -10.38 -5.91 33.14
CA CYS A 93 -9.92 -5.42 31.85
C CYS A 93 -10.90 -5.86 30.76
N TYR A 94 -11.45 -4.89 30.04
CA TYR A 94 -12.32 -5.11 28.90
C TYR A 94 -11.53 -4.81 27.62
N THR A 95 -11.55 -5.74 26.68
CA THR A 95 -10.78 -5.66 25.42
C THR A 95 -11.71 -5.72 24.20
N PRO A 96 -11.31 -5.14 23.05
CA PRO A 96 -12.13 -5.14 21.83
C PRO A 96 -12.56 -6.53 21.36
N ASP A 97 -11.71 -7.55 21.49
CA ASP A 97 -11.99 -8.93 21.10
C ASP A 97 -13.15 -9.56 21.88
N MET A 98 -13.49 -9.03 23.06
CA MET A 98 -14.66 -9.48 23.83
C MET A 98 -15.99 -9.13 23.17
N VAL A 99 -16.00 -8.09 22.30
CA VAL A 99 -17.23 -7.56 21.67
C VAL A 99 -17.18 -7.53 20.15
N LEU A 100 -16.02 -7.82 19.56
CA LEU A 100 -15.84 -7.82 18.11
C LEU A 100 -15.82 -9.26 17.57
N GLY A 101 -16.42 -9.45 16.41
CA GLY A 101 -16.29 -10.66 15.61
C GLY A 101 -14.90 -10.79 14.97
N ALA A 102 -14.74 -11.76 14.09
CA ALA A 102 -13.48 -11.94 13.34
C ALA A 102 -13.09 -10.66 12.58
N PRO A 103 -11.78 -10.37 12.49
CA PRO A 103 -11.29 -9.27 11.65
C PRO A 103 -11.82 -9.39 10.22
N ARG A 104 -12.13 -8.27 9.60
CA ARG A 104 -12.61 -8.20 8.21
C ARG A 104 -11.45 -7.78 7.30
N LYS A 105 -11.59 -8.06 6.00
CA LYS A 105 -10.61 -7.57 5.03
C LYS A 105 -10.50 -6.05 5.12
N GLY A 106 -9.30 -5.56 5.35
CA GLY A 106 -8.94 -4.13 5.31
C GLY A 106 -8.75 -3.63 3.89
N ILE A 107 -8.09 -2.49 3.75
CA ILE A 107 -7.67 -1.93 2.46
C ILE A 107 -6.14 -1.97 2.40
N LYS A 108 -5.60 -2.42 1.27
CA LYS A 108 -4.16 -2.44 1.02
C LYS A 108 -3.83 -1.83 -0.34
N LEU A 109 -2.99 -0.80 -0.33
CA LEU A 109 -2.39 -0.19 -1.51
C LEU A 109 -0.89 -0.45 -1.49
N THR A 110 -0.32 -0.94 -2.59
CA THR A 110 1.13 -1.08 -2.75
C THR A 110 1.62 -0.22 -3.91
N TYR A 111 2.68 0.55 -3.66
CA TYR A 111 3.35 1.41 -4.64
C TYR A 111 4.82 1.04 -4.76
N CYS A 112 5.29 0.82 -5.98
CA CYS A 112 6.69 0.49 -6.23
C CYS A 112 7.14 0.94 -7.62
N THR A 113 8.21 1.73 -7.66
CA THR A 113 8.92 2.11 -8.89
C THR A 113 10.39 1.73 -8.77
N ASP A 114 11.15 1.87 -9.85
CA ASP A 114 12.61 1.71 -9.90
C ASP A 114 13.10 0.38 -9.30
N THR A 115 12.66 -0.73 -9.88
CA THR A 115 13.05 -2.06 -9.41
C THR A 115 13.02 -3.15 -10.48
N ARG A 116 13.88 -4.15 -10.32
CA ARG A 116 13.65 -5.50 -10.89
C ARG A 116 12.56 -6.23 -10.09
N PRO A 117 11.90 -7.25 -10.65
CA PRO A 117 11.05 -8.13 -9.86
C PRO A 117 11.81 -8.68 -8.66
N THR A 118 11.23 -8.55 -7.46
CA THR A 118 11.80 -9.07 -6.21
C THR A 118 10.76 -9.87 -5.44
N GLN A 119 11.23 -10.81 -4.64
CA GLN A 119 10.36 -11.55 -3.74
C GLN A 119 9.71 -10.60 -2.71
N SER A 120 10.47 -9.61 -2.21
CA SER A 120 9.93 -8.63 -1.25
C SER A 120 8.79 -7.79 -1.84
N LEU A 121 8.85 -7.44 -3.15
CA LEU A 121 7.72 -6.76 -3.81
C LEU A 121 6.49 -7.65 -3.87
N VAL A 122 6.64 -8.94 -4.26
CA VAL A 122 5.52 -9.89 -4.30
C VAL A 122 4.90 -10.05 -2.91
N GLU A 123 5.70 -10.26 -1.88
CA GLU A 123 5.23 -10.47 -0.50
C GLU A 123 4.51 -9.23 0.05
N ASN A 124 5.07 -8.04 -0.17
CA ASN A 124 4.45 -6.80 0.30
C ASN A 124 3.24 -6.38 -0.55
N ALA A 125 3.13 -6.82 -1.79
CA ALA A 125 1.95 -6.62 -2.63
C ALA A 125 0.87 -7.70 -2.43
N MET A 126 1.14 -8.76 -1.68
CA MET A 126 0.20 -9.89 -1.51
C MET A 126 -1.18 -9.41 -1.10
N HIS A 127 -2.19 -9.78 -1.93
CA HIS A 127 -3.60 -9.44 -1.76
C HIS A 127 -3.91 -7.92 -1.68
N ALA A 128 -3.05 -7.07 -2.23
CA ALA A 128 -3.34 -5.64 -2.32
C ALA A 128 -4.59 -5.38 -3.18
N ASP A 129 -5.40 -4.41 -2.77
CA ASP A 129 -6.56 -3.98 -3.55
C ASP A 129 -6.10 -3.24 -4.80
N LEU A 130 -4.98 -2.49 -4.70
CA LEU A 130 -4.33 -1.85 -5.82
C LEU A 130 -2.82 -1.95 -5.71
N LEU A 131 -2.17 -2.42 -6.78
CA LEU A 131 -0.73 -2.33 -7.00
C LEU A 131 -0.46 -1.24 -8.04
N ILE A 132 0.23 -0.18 -7.65
CA ILE A 132 0.80 0.79 -8.58
C ILE A 132 2.28 0.44 -8.74
N CYS A 133 2.65 -0.03 -9.93
CA CYS A 133 3.96 -0.62 -10.17
C CYS A 133 4.59 -0.05 -11.43
N GLU A 134 5.93 0.03 -11.46
CA GLU A 134 6.60 0.38 -12.69
C GLU A 134 6.35 -0.64 -13.80
N GLY A 135 6.36 -0.13 -15.03
CA GLY A 135 6.54 -0.88 -16.25
C GLY A 135 7.32 0.01 -17.20
N MET A 136 8.65 0.01 -17.08
CA MET A 136 9.49 0.90 -17.86
C MET A 136 9.42 0.58 -19.36
N TYR A 137 9.36 -0.69 -19.72
CA TYR A 137 9.47 -1.16 -21.10
C TYR A 137 8.26 -1.99 -21.52
N GLY A 138 7.47 -1.47 -22.46
CA GLY A 138 6.33 -2.17 -23.06
C GLY A 138 6.70 -2.90 -24.37
N GLU A 139 7.71 -2.39 -25.09
CA GLU A 139 8.10 -2.93 -26.39
C GLU A 139 8.80 -4.29 -26.26
N PRO A 140 8.56 -5.24 -27.19
CA PRO A 140 9.29 -6.50 -27.26
C PRO A 140 10.81 -6.31 -27.43
N GLY A 141 11.60 -7.23 -26.88
CA GLY A 141 13.07 -7.21 -27.01
C GLY A 141 13.77 -6.19 -26.11
N LYS A 142 13.10 -5.71 -25.06
CA LYS A 142 13.66 -4.78 -24.06
C LYS A 142 14.09 -5.47 -22.77
N GLU A 143 14.02 -6.79 -22.70
CA GLU A 143 14.28 -7.60 -21.48
C GLU A 143 15.72 -7.40 -20.98
N GLU A 144 16.71 -7.44 -21.89
CA GLU A 144 18.12 -7.21 -21.53
C GLU A 144 18.31 -5.79 -20.98
N LYS A 145 17.69 -4.80 -21.61
CA LYS A 145 17.75 -3.42 -21.17
C LYS A 145 17.09 -3.22 -19.80
N ALA A 146 15.98 -3.90 -19.56
CA ALA A 146 15.32 -3.89 -18.26
C ALA A 146 16.23 -4.46 -17.15
N VAL A 147 16.97 -5.53 -17.45
CA VAL A 147 17.96 -6.11 -16.52
C VAL A 147 19.12 -5.14 -16.29
N GLU A 148 19.70 -4.57 -17.35
CA GLU A 148 20.85 -3.65 -17.31
C GLU A 148 20.55 -2.42 -16.44
N HIS A 149 19.38 -1.80 -16.66
CA HIS A 149 18.99 -0.58 -15.96
C HIS A 149 18.23 -0.84 -14.65
N LYS A 150 17.99 -2.11 -14.30
CA LYS A 150 17.24 -2.55 -13.12
C LYS A 150 15.82 -2.00 -13.04
N HIS A 151 15.09 -2.13 -14.14
CA HIS A 151 13.67 -1.87 -14.27
C HIS A 151 12.91 -3.12 -14.70
N MET A 152 11.59 -3.03 -14.80
CA MET A 152 10.73 -4.11 -15.26
C MET A 152 10.19 -3.86 -16.67
N THR A 153 9.98 -4.95 -17.41
CA THR A 153 9.09 -4.95 -18.55
C THR A 153 7.63 -4.99 -18.09
N PHE A 154 6.71 -4.66 -18.97
CA PHE A 154 5.26 -4.77 -18.73
C PHE A 154 4.83 -6.18 -18.32
N THR A 155 5.39 -7.19 -18.99
CA THR A 155 5.09 -8.60 -18.70
C THR A 155 5.63 -9.03 -17.33
N GLU A 156 6.80 -8.57 -16.92
CA GLU A 156 7.36 -8.84 -15.59
C GLU A 156 6.52 -8.21 -14.49
N ALA A 157 6.03 -6.98 -14.69
CA ALA A 157 5.12 -6.33 -13.73
C ALA A 157 3.79 -7.09 -13.62
N ALA A 158 3.24 -7.57 -14.75
CA ALA A 158 2.03 -8.40 -14.76
C ALA A 158 2.22 -9.73 -14.01
N GLU A 159 3.38 -10.37 -14.16
CA GLU A 159 3.73 -11.57 -13.41
C GLU A 159 3.86 -11.32 -11.89
N VAL A 160 4.40 -10.16 -11.49
CA VAL A 160 4.41 -9.74 -10.08
C VAL A 160 2.97 -9.61 -9.55
N ALA A 161 2.10 -8.88 -10.27
CA ALA A 161 0.70 -8.70 -9.88
C ALA A 161 -0.05 -10.03 -9.75
N ARG A 162 0.15 -10.94 -10.71
CA ARG A 162 -0.44 -12.28 -10.70
C ARG A 162 0.03 -13.12 -9.52
N LYS A 163 1.35 -13.13 -9.23
CA LYS A 163 1.94 -13.87 -8.10
C LYS A 163 1.48 -13.31 -6.76
N ALA A 164 1.38 -11.99 -6.65
CA ALA A 164 0.91 -11.30 -5.45
C ALA A 164 -0.62 -11.35 -5.30
N GLN A 165 -1.36 -11.88 -6.28
CA GLN A 165 -2.82 -11.99 -6.24
C GLN A 165 -3.50 -10.65 -5.92
N VAL A 166 -3.00 -9.56 -6.49
CA VAL A 166 -3.59 -8.23 -6.30
C VAL A 166 -4.96 -8.15 -6.97
N SER A 167 -5.82 -7.25 -6.52
CA SER A 167 -7.14 -7.07 -7.13
C SER A 167 -7.08 -6.27 -8.42
N GLU A 168 -6.23 -5.24 -8.47
CA GLU A 168 -6.03 -4.35 -9.61
C GLU A 168 -4.56 -3.91 -9.69
N MET A 169 -4.06 -3.66 -10.90
CA MET A 169 -2.72 -3.10 -11.12
C MET A 169 -2.76 -1.89 -12.05
N TRP A 170 -2.04 -0.83 -11.69
CA TRP A 170 -1.72 0.29 -12.57
C TRP A 170 -0.24 0.29 -12.90
N LEU A 171 0.07 0.26 -14.19
CA LEU A 171 1.43 0.46 -14.68
C LEU A 171 1.77 1.95 -14.70
N THR A 172 2.98 2.29 -14.30
CA THR A 172 3.51 3.66 -14.29
C THR A 172 5.00 3.66 -14.61
N HIS A 173 5.67 4.81 -14.50
CA HIS A 173 7.13 4.94 -14.67
C HIS A 173 7.61 4.44 -16.04
N TYR A 174 6.93 4.85 -17.10
CA TYR A 174 7.26 4.47 -18.48
C TYR A 174 8.57 5.09 -18.94
N SER A 175 9.28 4.38 -19.83
CA SER A 175 10.42 4.95 -20.54
C SER A 175 10.00 6.25 -21.27
N PRO A 176 10.81 7.32 -21.23
CA PRO A 176 10.54 8.53 -22.01
C PRO A 176 10.36 8.28 -23.51
N SER A 177 10.86 7.16 -24.03
CA SER A 177 10.67 6.76 -25.44
C SER A 177 9.32 6.06 -25.69
N LEU A 178 8.62 5.64 -24.65
CA LEU A 178 7.34 4.95 -24.76
C LEU A 178 6.17 5.94 -24.75
N ASN A 179 5.74 6.37 -25.95
CA ASN A 179 4.73 7.41 -26.09
C ASN A 179 3.29 6.90 -25.88
N ARG A 180 3.04 5.61 -26.09
CA ARG A 180 1.70 5.00 -26.05
C ARG A 180 1.73 3.67 -25.32
N PRO A 181 1.73 3.69 -23.98
CA PRO A 181 1.73 2.45 -23.20
C PRO A 181 0.52 1.56 -23.48
N GLU A 182 -0.61 2.15 -23.90
CA GLU A 182 -1.85 1.44 -24.21
C GLU A 182 -1.67 0.40 -25.33
N GLU A 183 -0.77 0.63 -26.29
CA GLU A 183 -0.53 -0.27 -27.41
C GLU A 183 0.06 -1.63 -26.97
N TYR A 184 0.68 -1.68 -25.79
CA TYR A 184 1.34 -2.87 -25.25
C TYR A 184 0.53 -3.55 -24.13
N MET A 185 -0.62 -2.99 -23.76
CA MET A 185 -1.43 -3.53 -22.64
C MET A 185 -2.00 -4.90 -22.90
N LYS A 186 -2.13 -5.32 -24.18
CA LYS A 186 -2.64 -6.65 -24.49
C LYS A 186 -1.77 -7.75 -23.88
N THR A 187 -0.45 -7.66 -23.96
CA THR A 187 0.48 -8.65 -23.40
C THR A 187 0.39 -8.69 -21.85
N VAL A 188 0.07 -7.56 -21.24
CA VAL A 188 -0.15 -7.45 -19.79
C VAL A 188 -1.44 -8.12 -19.38
N THR A 189 -2.55 -7.78 -20.07
CA THR A 189 -3.89 -8.30 -19.74
C THR A 189 -4.04 -9.78 -20.05
N ASP A 190 -3.26 -10.34 -20.95
CA ASP A 190 -3.19 -11.78 -21.18
C ASP A 190 -2.59 -12.54 -19.96
N ILE A 191 -1.76 -11.87 -19.14
CA ILE A 191 -1.15 -12.43 -17.91
C ILE A 191 -1.97 -12.06 -16.67
N PHE A 192 -2.34 -10.79 -16.56
CA PHE A 192 -3.11 -10.23 -15.46
C PHE A 192 -4.23 -9.33 -16.01
N PRO A 193 -5.47 -9.84 -16.14
CA PRO A 193 -6.55 -9.14 -16.84
C PRO A 193 -6.94 -7.79 -16.25
N ASN A 194 -6.80 -7.62 -14.94
CA ASN A 194 -7.21 -6.39 -14.24
C ASN A 194 -6.07 -5.36 -14.14
N ALA A 195 -5.34 -5.19 -15.24
CA ALA A 195 -4.25 -4.24 -15.38
C ALA A 195 -4.63 -3.06 -16.25
N TYR A 196 -4.23 -1.88 -15.87
CA TYR A 196 -4.53 -0.63 -16.57
C TYR A 196 -3.27 0.23 -16.71
N PRO A 197 -3.16 1.03 -17.79
CA PRO A 197 -2.14 2.05 -17.86
C PRO A 197 -2.45 3.15 -16.84
N GLY A 198 -1.44 3.53 -16.07
CA GLY A 198 -1.46 4.70 -15.22
C GLY A 198 -1.14 5.95 -16.02
N LYS A 199 -1.64 7.07 -15.57
CA LYS A 199 -1.31 8.41 -16.09
C LYS A 199 -1.46 9.43 -14.98
N ASP A 200 -0.79 10.55 -15.14
CA ASP A 200 -0.87 11.65 -14.19
C ASP A 200 -2.32 12.11 -14.00
N GLY A 201 -2.72 12.31 -12.76
CA GLY A 201 -4.08 12.68 -12.40
C GLY A 201 -5.12 11.55 -12.41
N LYS A 202 -4.72 10.29 -12.72
CA LYS A 202 -5.63 9.14 -12.55
C LYS A 202 -5.91 8.94 -11.07
N THR A 203 -7.18 8.80 -10.73
CA THR A 203 -7.66 8.60 -9.37
C THR A 203 -8.55 7.37 -9.28
N THR A 204 -8.60 6.77 -8.11
CA THR A 204 -9.56 5.73 -7.73
C THR A 204 -9.89 5.85 -6.25
N GLU A 205 -10.97 5.23 -5.85
CA GLU A 205 -11.40 5.14 -4.47
C GLU A 205 -11.42 3.67 -4.08
N LEU A 206 -10.65 3.33 -3.05
CA LEU A 206 -10.63 2.01 -2.44
C LEU A 206 -11.58 2.00 -1.26
N MET A 207 -12.51 1.05 -1.25
CA MET A 207 -13.55 0.95 -0.24
C MET A 207 -13.46 -0.39 0.47
N PHE A 208 -13.95 -0.43 1.70
CA PHE A 208 -14.10 -1.70 2.38
C PHE A 208 -15.15 -2.57 1.68
N GLU A 209 -14.91 -3.86 1.63
CA GLU A 209 -15.82 -4.82 1.04
C GLU A 209 -17.24 -4.70 1.66
N GLY A 210 -18.25 -4.56 0.80
CA GLY A 210 -19.65 -4.41 1.20
C GLY A 210 -20.08 -2.97 1.53
N GLU A 211 -19.23 -1.97 1.35
CA GLU A 211 -19.62 -0.56 1.35
C GLU A 211 -19.97 -0.12 -0.07
N ALA A 212 -21.11 0.53 -0.24
CA ALA A 212 -21.49 1.09 -1.55
C ALA A 212 -20.73 2.39 -1.77
N LYS A 213 -20.33 2.65 -3.04
CA LYS A 213 -19.88 3.99 -3.41
C LYS A 213 -21.04 4.96 -3.20
N GLU A 214 -20.84 5.99 -2.39
CA GLU A 214 -21.79 7.09 -2.35
C GLU A 214 -21.85 7.68 -3.76
N ALA A 215 -23.06 7.76 -4.33
CA ALA A 215 -23.24 8.36 -5.64
C ALA A 215 -22.90 9.86 -5.52
N SER A 216 -21.77 10.26 -6.07
CA SER A 216 -21.35 11.66 -6.22
C SER A 216 -21.96 12.29 -7.45
#